data_d12d83c6760357c8b7adfde4e8b537ec
#
_entry.id   d12d83c6760357c8b7adfde4e8b537ec
#
_cell.length_a   1.000
_cell.length_b   1.000
_cell.length_c   1.000
_cell.angle_alpha   90.00
_cell.angle_beta   90.00
_cell.angle_gamma   90.00
#
_symmetry.space_group_name_H-M   'P 1'
#
loop_
_entity.id
_entity.type
_entity.pdbx_description
1 polymer ?
#
loop_
_entity_poly.entity_id
_entity_poly.type
_entity_poly.pdbx_seq_one_letter_code
_entity_poly.pdbx_strand_id
1 'polypeptide(L)'
;METMGFVPDYVPKQPYQSWGTEFVVLVEDSKDFISLQHIMVMYFEQDDGSVSKPIVVKHWRQDWKYQDSEINAYVGNNTWKKKRPLWAEKKGAWSQAVYQVDDSPRYQGYGRWEHADSFSSWTSSETWRPLPRREASIRDDYDVMIGTNIQTITPCLL
;
A
#
# COMPACT_ATOMS: atom_id res chain seq x y z
N MET A 1 7.47 12.70 -1.07
CA MET A 1 7.26 12.14 -2.42
C MET A 1 7.82 13.18 -3.38
N GLU A 2 9.04 12.95 -3.82
CA GLU A 2 9.63 13.78 -4.87
C GLU A 2 9.06 13.32 -6.20
N THR A 3 8.37 14.20 -6.88
CA THR A 3 7.94 13.97 -8.25
C THR A 3 9.02 14.53 -9.15
N MET A 4 9.83 13.69 -9.74
CA MET A 4 10.68 14.12 -10.83
C MET A 4 9.75 14.42 -12.01
N GLY A 5 9.41 15.70 -12.18
CA GLY A 5 8.59 16.14 -13.30
C GLY A 5 9.42 16.18 -14.57
N PHE A 6 9.00 15.44 -15.57
CA PHE A 6 9.55 15.56 -16.93
C PHE A 6 8.96 16.76 -17.70
N VAL A 7 8.05 17.50 -17.06
CA VAL A 7 7.45 18.71 -17.64
C VAL A 7 8.28 19.91 -17.16
N PRO A 8 8.86 20.74 -18.09
CA PRO A 8 9.78 21.83 -17.74
C PRO A 8 9.26 22.84 -16.71
N ASP A 9 7.95 23.04 -16.63
CA ASP A 9 7.30 24.03 -15.76
C ASP A 9 6.49 23.39 -14.62
N TYR A 10 6.80 22.15 -14.24
CA TYR A 10 6.07 21.47 -13.17
C TYR A 10 6.37 22.12 -11.81
N VAL A 11 5.36 22.72 -11.20
CA VAL A 11 5.42 23.20 -9.82
C VAL A 11 4.83 22.15 -8.89
N PRO A 12 5.63 21.55 -8.00
CA PRO A 12 5.13 20.59 -7.02
C PRO A 12 4.04 21.21 -6.13
N LYS A 13 2.96 20.49 -5.91
CA LYS A 13 1.96 20.91 -4.94
C LYS A 13 2.57 20.94 -3.54
N GLN A 14 2.17 21.92 -2.75
CA GLN A 14 2.57 21.97 -1.33
C GLN A 14 2.15 20.67 -0.62
N PRO A 15 3.03 20.08 0.22
CA PRO A 15 2.66 18.95 1.04
C PRO A 15 1.43 19.29 1.91
N TYR A 16 0.48 18.38 1.96
CA TYR A 16 -0.65 18.48 2.87
C TYR A 16 -0.75 17.22 3.73
N GLN A 17 -1.26 17.36 4.92
CA GLN A 17 -1.56 16.26 5.83
C GLN A 17 -3.07 16.09 5.93
N SER A 18 -3.51 14.85 5.88
CA SER A 18 -4.89 14.49 6.15
C SER A 18 -4.92 13.26 7.07
N TRP A 19 -5.95 13.15 7.85
CA TRP A 19 -6.17 12.05 8.78
C TRP A 19 -7.35 11.24 8.31
N GLY A 20 -7.25 9.93 8.44
CA GLY A 20 -8.32 8.99 8.17
C GLY A 20 -8.36 7.93 9.25
N THR A 21 -9.56 7.53 9.66
CA THR A 21 -9.74 6.41 10.58
C THR A 21 -9.98 5.15 9.78
N GLU A 22 -9.15 4.14 10.01
CA GLU A 22 -9.33 2.82 9.42
C GLU A 22 -9.49 1.79 10.53
N PHE A 23 -10.49 0.92 10.37
CA PHE A 23 -10.57 -0.32 11.12
C PHE A 23 -9.91 -1.42 10.31
N VAL A 24 -9.07 -2.21 10.97
CA VAL A 24 -8.40 -3.35 10.35
C VAL A 24 -9.04 -4.62 10.88
N VAL A 25 -9.61 -5.39 9.98
CA VAL A 25 -10.25 -6.68 10.29
C VAL A 25 -9.30 -7.80 9.90
N LEU A 26 -8.97 -8.65 10.86
CA LEU A 26 -8.22 -9.88 10.62
C LEU A 26 -9.15 -10.89 9.93
N VAL A 27 -8.90 -11.15 8.65
CA VAL A 27 -9.72 -12.06 7.83
C VAL A 27 -9.18 -13.49 7.93
N GLU A 28 -7.87 -13.64 7.91
CA GLU A 28 -7.19 -14.92 8.05
C GLU A 28 -5.90 -14.74 8.83
N ASP A 29 -5.61 -15.68 9.72
CA ASP A 29 -4.38 -15.76 10.50
C ASP A 29 -3.92 -17.21 10.54
N SER A 30 -2.90 -17.51 9.80
CA SER A 30 -2.25 -18.81 9.82
C SER A 30 -0.74 -18.64 9.97
N LYS A 31 -0.03 -19.75 10.19
CA LYS A 31 1.42 -19.74 10.41
C LYS A 31 2.20 -18.97 9.33
N ASP A 32 1.80 -19.12 8.09
CA ASP A 32 2.53 -18.65 6.92
C ASP A 32 1.74 -17.62 6.07
N PHE A 33 0.53 -17.27 6.52
CA PHE A 33 -0.34 -16.34 5.80
C PHE A 33 -1.24 -15.53 6.75
N ILE A 34 -1.31 -14.21 6.51
CA ILE A 34 -2.19 -13.28 7.23
C ILE A 34 -2.90 -12.43 6.21
N SER A 35 -4.22 -12.29 6.33
CA SER A 35 -5.02 -11.38 5.50
C SER A 35 -5.74 -10.35 6.35
N LEU A 36 -5.55 -9.08 5.99
CA LEU A 36 -6.10 -7.91 6.68
C LEU A 36 -6.98 -7.11 5.72
N GLN A 37 -8.26 -6.93 6.08
CA GLN A 37 -9.16 -6.04 5.36
C GLN A 37 -9.25 -4.70 6.08
N HIS A 38 -8.94 -3.62 5.39
CA HIS A 38 -9.10 -2.27 5.88
C HIS A 38 -10.50 -1.74 5.55
N ILE A 39 -11.12 -1.10 6.53
CA ILE A 39 -12.43 -0.44 6.42
C ILE A 39 -12.22 1.03 6.80
N MET A 40 -12.48 1.93 5.88
CA MET A 40 -12.37 3.36 6.11
C MET A 40 -13.69 3.93 6.62
N VAL A 41 -13.61 4.79 7.62
CA VAL A 41 -14.74 5.58 8.12
C VAL A 41 -14.45 7.05 7.85
N MET A 42 -15.30 7.64 7.05
CA MET A 42 -15.16 9.04 6.61
C MET A 42 -16.29 9.89 7.15
N TYR A 43 -15.96 11.15 7.44
CA TYR A 43 -16.88 12.21 7.81
C TYR A 43 -16.65 13.39 6.88
N PHE A 44 -17.68 14.06 6.46
CA PHE A 44 -17.59 15.25 5.60
C PHE A 44 -18.28 16.42 6.29
N GLU A 45 -17.67 17.59 6.22
CA GLU A 45 -18.33 18.84 6.57
C GLU A 45 -19.35 19.17 5.47
N GLN A 46 -20.57 19.53 5.87
CA GLN A 46 -21.67 19.90 5.00
C GLN A 46 -21.70 21.43 4.84
N ASP A 47 -22.44 21.91 3.85
CA ASP A 47 -22.51 23.34 3.53
C ASP A 47 -23.06 24.20 4.68
N ASP A 48 -23.81 23.60 5.60
CA ASP A 48 -24.33 24.24 6.81
C ASP A 48 -23.36 24.19 8.01
N GLY A 49 -22.14 23.68 7.82
CA GLY A 49 -21.12 23.50 8.85
C GLY A 49 -21.33 22.29 9.76
N SER A 50 -22.38 21.50 9.54
CA SER A 50 -22.58 20.26 10.26
C SER A 50 -21.67 19.13 9.72
N VAL A 51 -21.44 18.11 10.54
CA VAL A 51 -20.67 16.92 10.12
C VAL A 51 -21.64 15.84 9.67
N SER A 52 -21.34 15.21 8.54
CA SER A 52 -22.13 14.10 8.01
C SER A 52 -22.19 12.92 9.00
N LYS A 53 -23.17 12.05 8.82
CA LYS A 53 -23.11 10.70 9.40
C LYS A 53 -21.87 9.96 8.87
N PRO A 54 -21.31 8.99 9.65
CA PRO A 54 -20.18 8.21 9.19
C PRO A 54 -20.53 7.46 7.89
N ILE A 55 -19.63 7.56 6.91
CA ILE A 55 -19.69 6.78 5.69
C ILE A 55 -18.64 5.68 5.81
N VAL A 56 -19.10 4.45 5.85
CA VAL A 56 -18.25 3.27 6.02
C VAL A 56 -18.06 2.62 4.65
N VAL A 57 -16.79 2.51 4.23
CA VAL A 57 -16.44 1.93 2.93
C VAL A 57 -15.37 0.87 3.07
N LYS A 58 -15.45 -0.19 2.27
CA LYS A 58 -14.35 -1.10 2.07
C LYS A 58 -13.17 -0.28 1.52
N HIS A 59 -12.00 -0.45 2.13
CA HIS A 59 -10.77 0.10 1.61
C HIS A 59 -9.88 -1.02 1.06
N TRP A 60 -8.58 -0.91 1.12
CA TRP A 60 -7.67 -1.92 0.59
C TRP A 60 -7.61 -3.17 1.47
N ARG A 61 -7.10 -4.25 0.88
CA ARG A 61 -6.74 -5.49 1.59
C ARG A 61 -5.23 -5.67 1.51
N GLN A 62 -4.66 -6.21 2.59
CA GLN A 62 -3.26 -6.62 2.66
C GLN A 62 -3.18 -8.10 2.93
N ASP A 63 -2.54 -8.84 2.05
CA ASP A 63 -2.21 -10.25 2.24
C ASP A 63 -0.71 -10.39 2.46
N TRP A 64 -0.35 -10.99 3.57
CA TRP A 64 1.02 -11.24 3.99
C TRP A 64 1.33 -12.72 3.89
N LYS A 65 2.47 -13.08 3.24
CA LYS A 65 2.85 -14.46 3.09
C LYS A 65 4.32 -14.68 3.39
N TYR A 66 4.59 -15.66 4.26
CA TYR A 66 5.95 -15.99 4.67
C TYR A 66 6.67 -16.79 3.58
N GLN A 67 7.91 -16.42 3.30
CA GLN A 67 8.78 -17.04 2.30
C GLN A 67 8.08 -17.28 0.95
N ASP A 68 7.31 -16.30 0.51
CA ASP A 68 6.56 -16.40 -0.74
C ASP A 68 7.48 -16.73 -1.92
N SER A 69 7.14 -17.78 -2.66
CA SER A 69 7.92 -18.26 -3.78
C SER A 69 7.63 -17.51 -5.09
N GLU A 70 6.56 -16.72 -5.11
CA GLU A 70 6.12 -16.04 -6.32
C GLU A 70 5.35 -14.77 -5.95
N ILE A 71 5.75 -13.65 -6.53
CA ILE A 71 5.09 -12.35 -6.35
C ILE A 71 4.59 -11.81 -7.69
N ASN A 72 3.52 -11.02 -7.64
CA ASN A 72 3.00 -10.30 -8.79
C ASN A 72 3.73 -8.97 -8.92
N ALA A 73 4.51 -8.78 -9.94
CA ALA A 73 5.21 -7.54 -10.23
C ALA A 73 4.50 -6.78 -11.37
N TYR A 74 4.16 -5.53 -11.12
CA TYR A 74 3.72 -4.63 -12.19
C TYR A 74 4.91 -4.29 -13.09
N VAL A 75 4.71 -4.27 -14.39
CA VAL A 75 5.77 -3.99 -15.37
C VAL A 75 5.41 -2.88 -16.35
N GLY A 76 4.42 -2.06 -16.00
CA GLY A 76 3.88 -1.00 -16.88
C GLY A 76 2.80 -1.51 -17.83
N ASN A 77 2.19 -0.60 -18.58
CA ASN A 77 1.19 -0.90 -19.61
C ASN A 77 0.07 -1.86 -19.14
N ASN A 78 -0.46 -1.63 -17.94
CA ASN A 78 -1.48 -2.49 -17.30
C ASN A 78 -1.11 -3.98 -17.28
N THR A 79 0.18 -4.29 -17.20
CA THR A 79 0.68 -5.67 -17.28
C THR A 79 1.31 -6.09 -15.95
N TRP A 80 0.95 -7.29 -15.52
CA TRP A 80 1.50 -7.95 -14.35
C TRP A 80 2.26 -9.20 -14.75
N LYS A 81 3.41 -9.43 -14.14
CA LYS A 81 4.23 -10.63 -14.34
C LYS A 81 4.49 -11.32 -13.02
N LYS A 82 4.50 -12.64 -13.06
CA LYS A 82 4.98 -13.48 -11.96
C LYS A 82 6.50 -13.36 -11.86
N LYS A 83 7.00 -12.92 -10.71
CA LYS A 83 8.43 -12.86 -10.37
C LYS A 83 8.71 -13.88 -9.26
N ARG A 84 9.75 -14.64 -9.41
CA ARG A 84 10.22 -15.59 -8.38
C ARG A 84 11.43 -15.00 -7.67
N PRO A 85 11.29 -14.56 -6.41
CA PRO A 85 12.41 -14.07 -5.64
C PRO A 85 13.50 -15.16 -5.50
N LEU A 86 14.75 -14.75 -5.51
CA LEU A 86 15.85 -15.67 -5.24
C LEU A 86 15.71 -16.25 -3.82
N TRP A 87 16.29 -17.42 -3.59
CA TRP A 87 16.21 -18.07 -2.29
C TRP A 87 16.72 -17.19 -1.15
N ALA A 88 17.83 -16.48 -1.38
CA ALA A 88 18.40 -15.55 -0.41
C ALA A 88 17.49 -14.34 -0.10
N GLU A 89 16.68 -13.91 -1.06
CA GLU A 89 15.73 -12.80 -0.90
C GLU A 89 14.52 -13.24 -0.08
N LYS A 90 13.97 -14.42 -0.36
CA LYS A 90 12.76 -14.91 0.31
C LYS A 90 12.99 -15.55 1.68
N LYS A 91 14.19 -16.07 1.97
CA LYS A 91 14.49 -16.72 3.25
C LYS A 91 14.26 -15.77 4.42
N GLY A 92 13.32 -16.10 5.30
CA GLY A 92 12.94 -15.29 6.45
C GLY A 92 12.19 -14.00 6.10
N ALA A 93 11.82 -13.82 4.84
CA ALA A 93 11.07 -12.65 4.38
C ALA A 93 9.55 -12.93 4.36
N TRP A 94 8.78 -11.85 4.52
CA TRP A 94 7.36 -11.82 4.27
C TRP A 94 7.10 -11.01 3.00
N SER A 95 6.24 -11.49 2.11
CA SER A 95 5.68 -10.65 1.06
C SER A 95 4.44 -9.93 1.57
N GLN A 96 4.22 -8.71 1.09
CA GLN A 96 2.98 -7.96 1.25
C GLN A 96 2.37 -7.75 -0.13
N ALA A 97 1.19 -8.31 -0.36
CA ALA A 97 0.36 -8.00 -1.50
C ALA A 97 -0.74 -7.04 -1.08
N VAL A 98 -0.85 -5.90 -1.75
CA VAL A 98 -1.89 -4.91 -1.50
C VAL A 98 -2.86 -4.90 -2.67
N TYR A 99 -4.16 -4.95 -2.34
CA TYR A 99 -5.26 -4.93 -3.29
C TYR A 99 -6.10 -3.68 -3.11
N GLN A 100 -6.64 -3.18 -4.21
CA GLN A 100 -7.53 -2.02 -4.23
C GLN A 100 -8.94 -2.39 -3.73
N VAL A 101 -9.82 -1.41 -3.68
CA VAL A 101 -11.23 -1.57 -3.23
C VAL A 101 -11.99 -2.61 -4.05
N ASP A 102 -11.66 -2.77 -5.32
CA ASP A 102 -12.23 -3.71 -6.26
C ASP A 102 -11.47 -5.07 -6.32
N ASP A 103 -10.61 -5.31 -5.34
CA ASP A 103 -9.73 -6.49 -5.25
C ASP A 103 -8.72 -6.63 -6.42
N SER A 104 -8.56 -5.61 -7.26
CA SER A 104 -7.47 -5.59 -8.23
C SER A 104 -6.13 -5.38 -7.53
N PRO A 105 -5.03 -5.98 -8.03
CA PRO A 105 -3.73 -5.83 -7.41
C PRO A 105 -3.24 -4.38 -7.49
N ARG A 106 -2.64 -3.90 -6.41
CA ARG A 106 -2.03 -2.57 -6.32
C ARG A 106 -0.51 -2.63 -6.41
N TYR A 107 0.10 -3.47 -5.60
CA TYR A 107 1.53 -3.82 -5.63
C TYR A 107 1.77 -5.04 -4.77
N GLN A 108 2.92 -5.67 -4.98
CA GLN A 108 3.42 -6.71 -4.09
C GLN A 108 4.94 -6.56 -3.95
N GLY A 109 5.41 -6.53 -2.71
CA GLY A 109 6.83 -6.48 -2.36
C GLY A 109 7.16 -7.51 -1.30
N TYR A 110 8.43 -7.73 -1.04
CA TYR A 110 8.90 -8.60 0.04
C TYR A 110 9.99 -7.92 0.85
N GLY A 111 10.09 -8.29 2.10
CA GLY A 111 11.08 -7.77 3.05
C GLY A 111 11.15 -8.60 4.31
N ARG A 112 12.06 -8.25 5.20
CA ARG A 112 12.17 -8.88 6.51
C ARG A 112 11.66 -7.94 7.58
N TRP A 113 11.05 -8.52 8.61
CA TRP A 113 10.77 -7.78 9.82
C TRP A 113 12.04 -7.63 10.64
N GLU A 114 12.26 -6.42 11.12
CA GLU A 114 13.28 -6.06 12.10
C GLU A 114 12.57 -5.73 13.41
N HIS A 115 13.00 -6.34 14.49
CA HIS A 115 12.39 -6.20 15.80
C HIS A 115 13.35 -5.48 16.74
N ALA A 116 12.87 -4.40 17.34
CA ALA A 116 13.54 -3.64 18.39
C ALA A 116 12.70 -3.70 19.67
N ASP A 117 13.21 -3.16 20.77
CA ASP A 117 12.52 -3.20 22.06
C ASP A 117 11.16 -2.49 22.05
N SER A 118 11.01 -1.44 21.27
CA SER A 118 9.84 -0.56 21.26
C SER A 118 9.06 -0.55 19.94
N PHE A 119 9.53 -1.24 18.90
CA PHE A 119 8.82 -1.32 17.63
C PHE A 119 9.27 -2.54 16.80
N SER A 120 8.43 -2.89 15.84
CA SER A 120 8.80 -3.81 14.77
C SER A 120 8.58 -3.10 13.44
N SER A 121 9.55 -3.18 12.55
CA SER A 121 9.47 -2.54 11.24
C SER A 121 9.74 -3.53 10.11
N TRP A 122 9.02 -3.36 9.03
CA TRP A 122 9.20 -4.10 7.79
C TRP A 122 9.36 -3.12 6.64
N THR A 123 10.37 -3.34 5.82
CA THR A 123 10.64 -2.53 4.62
C THR A 123 10.63 -3.42 3.39
N SER A 124 9.84 -3.04 2.38
CA SER A 124 9.73 -3.82 1.15
C SER A 124 10.94 -3.64 0.26
N SER A 125 11.15 -4.63 -0.63
CA SER A 125 11.86 -4.40 -1.89
C SER A 125 11.19 -3.25 -2.67
N GLU A 126 11.91 -2.69 -3.64
CA GLU A 126 11.31 -1.75 -4.58
C GLU A 126 10.11 -2.41 -5.28
N THR A 127 9.01 -1.68 -5.35
CA THR A 127 7.77 -2.12 -6.00
C THR A 127 7.39 -1.15 -7.11
N TRP A 128 7.05 -1.68 -8.25
CA TRP A 128 6.36 -0.94 -9.29
C TRP A 128 4.85 -1.11 -9.12
N ARG A 129 4.10 -0.05 -9.45
CA ARG A 129 2.64 -0.05 -9.32
C ARG A 129 1.99 0.85 -10.35
N PRO A 130 0.74 0.55 -10.79
CA PRO A 130 -0.01 1.44 -11.66
C PRO A 130 -0.28 2.77 -10.96
N LEU A 131 -0.52 3.81 -11.74
CA LEU A 131 -0.96 5.10 -11.19
C LEU A 131 -2.29 4.95 -10.44
N PRO A 132 -2.54 5.78 -9.41
CA PRO A 132 -3.88 5.92 -8.86
C PRO A 132 -4.88 6.31 -9.96
N ARG A 133 -6.14 5.89 -9.82
CA ARG A 133 -7.17 6.14 -10.85
C ARG A 133 -7.24 7.59 -11.32
N ARG A 134 -7.16 8.53 -10.39
CA ARG A 134 -7.22 9.97 -10.71
C ARG A 134 -6.05 10.40 -11.57
N GLU A 135 -4.85 10.02 -11.22
CA GLU A 135 -3.65 10.33 -11.99
C GLU A 135 -3.66 9.60 -13.33
N ALA A 136 -4.06 8.34 -13.36
CA ALA A 136 -4.15 7.56 -14.60
C ALA A 136 -5.14 8.13 -15.62
N SER A 137 -6.14 8.89 -15.17
CA SER A 137 -7.13 9.53 -16.05
C SER A 137 -6.66 10.85 -16.66
N ILE A 138 -5.58 11.45 -16.14
CA ILE A 138 -5.09 12.78 -16.56
C ILE A 138 -3.62 12.79 -16.98
N ARG A 139 -2.93 11.66 -16.86
CA ARG A 139 -1.51 11.52 -17.23
C ARG A 139 -1.36 10.65 -18.46
N ASP A 140 -0.52 11.13 -19.39
CA ASP A 140 -0.09 10.44 -20.61
C ASP A 140 1.44 10.35 -20.73
N ASP A 141 2.15 10.96 -19.77
CA ASP A 141 3.61 11.07 -19.74
C ASP A 141 4.30 9.92 -18.97
N TYR A 142 3.59 9.25 -18.07
CA TYR A 142 4.08 8.06 -17.36
C TYR A 142 2.92 7.19 -16.86
N ASP A 143 3.15 5.90 -16.67
CA ASP A 143 2.15 4.91 -16.23
C ASP A 143 2.60 4.08 -15.02
N VAL A 144 3.79 4.33 -14.52
CA VAL A 144 4.39 3.57 -13.41
C VAL A 144 4.75 4.48 -12.25
N MET A 145 4.39 4.08 -11.05
CA MET A 145 4.95 4.59 -9.80
C MET A 145 5.94 3.57 -9.24
N ILE A 146 7.08 4.06 -8.78
CA ILE A 146 8.10 3.24 -8.11
C ILE A 146 8.16 3.66 -6.64
N GLY A 147 8.21 2.69 -5.73
CA GLY A 147 8.28 3.01 -4.32
C GLY A 147 8.69 1.84 -3.43
N THR A 148 9.12 2.19 -2.24
CA THR A 148 9.38 1.28 -1.13
C THR A 148 8.31 1.49 -0.07
N ASN A 149 7.81 0.40 0.51
CA ASN A 149 6.78 0.45 1.54
C ASN A 149 7.39 0.12 2.89
N ILE A 150 7.02 0.89 3.89
CA ILE A 150 7.44 0.68 5.27
C ILE A 150 6.20 0.47 6.13
N GLN A 151 6.22 -0.59 6.93
CA GLN A 151 5.22 -0.87 7.95
C GLN A 151 5.91 -0.88 9.30
N THR A 152 5.39 -0.13 10.25
CA THR A 152 5.92 -0.07 11.60
C THR A 152 4.80 -0.35 12.59
N ILE A 153 5.04 -1.30 13.48
CA ILE A 153 4.15 -1.64 14.58
C ILE A 153 4.80 -1.12 15.85
N THR A 154 4.10 -0.28 16.56
CA THR A 154 4.50 0.23 17.88
C THR A 154 3.56 -0.31 18.93
N PRO A 155 4.01 -0.54 20.17
CA PRO A 155 3.11 -0.81 21.29
C PRO A 155 2.09 0.32 21.41
N CYS A 156 0.84 -0.04 21.65
CA CYS A 156 -0.17 0.97 21.96
C CYS A 156 0.20 1.55 23.34
N LEU A 157 0.61 2.81 23.37
CA LEU A 157 0.71 3.57 24.63
C LEU A 157 -0.72 3.94 25.01
N LEU A 158 -1.30 3.16 25.92
CA LEU A 158 -2.54 3.51 26.61
C LEU A 158 -2.30 4.60 27.64
#